data_7d30577b0424be4235ceba33e9811aa6
#
_entry.id   7d30577b0424be4235ceba33e9811aa6
#
_cell.length_a   1.000
_cell.length_b   1.000
_cell.length_c   1.000
_cell.angle_alpha   90.00
_cell.angle_beta   90.00
_cell.angle_gamma   90.00
#
_symmetry.space_group_name_H-M   'P 1'
#
loop_
_entity.id
_entity.type
_entity.pdbx_description
1 polymer ?
#
loop_
_entity_poly.entity_id
_entity_poly.type
_entity_poly.pdbx_seq_one_letter_code
_entity_poly.pdbx_strand_id
1 'polypeptide(L)'
;SLAVGNACVVKPAEDACLSLLRVAEMAAEVGFPAGALNIVTGYGHEAGDALVKHPGVDHVSFTGSPRVGQLVVQAAAEHHAPVTLELGGKSPQIIFGDADMDAMTTVVTNAIVQNAGQTCSAGSRALVHRPVYEAVVERLAKSFAATRTGPAPMDLNCGPLIRESQMQRVRSFVELAKADGLPIAAQGQLVPEAPQGGFYHVPTLIRDVPTEHRIAQEEIFGPVLAMTPFDDEDHAIELANATEYGLAAALWTQDGGRQLRMARRLRSGQVFVNNYGAGGGIEL
;
A
#
# COMPACT_ATOMS: atom_id res chain seq x y z
N SER A 1 5.68 -22.20 5.47
CA SER A 1 5.84 -23.40 4.63
C SER A 1 7.08 -24.20 5.02
N LEU A 2 8.29 -23.65 4.84
CA LEU A 2 9.58 -24.33 5.12
C LEU A 2 9.69 -24.88 6.55
N ALA A 3 9.24 -24.12 7.55
CA ALA A 3 9.33 -24.50 8.97
C ALA A 3 8.57 -25.78 9.34
N VAL A 4 7.61 -26.18 8.53
CA VAL A 4 6.81 -27.40 8.73
C VAL A 4 7.16 -28.50 7.70
N GLY A 5 8.28 -28.34 7.01
CA GLY A 5 8.85 -29.39 6.15
C GLY A 5 8.36 -29.38 4.69
N ASN A 6 7.65 -28.35 4.23
CA ASN A 6 7.27 -28.23 2.82
C ASN A 6 8.42 -27.70 1.96
N ALA A 7 8.47 -28.08 0.69
CA ALA A 7 9.28 -27.41 -0.31
C ALA A 7 8.56 -26.17 -0.86
N CYS A 8 9.34 -25.15 -1.22
CA CYS A 8 8.82 -23.91 -1.80
C CYS A 8 9.45 -23.65 -3.17
N VAL A 9 8.61 -23.31 -4.15
CA VAL A 9 9.04 -22.72 -5.41
C VAL A 9 8.54 -21.28 -5.44
N VAL A 10 9.45 -20.32 -5.52
CA VAL A 10 9.11 -18.90 -5.49
C VAL A 10 9.46 -18.26 -6.83
N LYS A 11 8.48 -17.64 -7.45
CA LYS A 11 8.71 -16.76 -8.61
C LYS A 11 8.64 -15.29 -8.12
N PRO A 12 9.75 -14.59 -8.00
CA PRO A 12 9.75 -13.18 -7.66
C PRO A 12 9.18 -12.30 -8.77
N ALA A 13 8.80 -11.05 -8.42
CA ALA A 13 8.53 -10.05 -9.44
C ALA A 13 9.81 -9.82 -10.29
N GLU A 14 9.62 -9.61 -11.58
CA GLU A 14 10.73 -9.40 -12.53
C GLU A 14 11.58 -8.18 -12.20
N ASP A 15 10.97 -7.15 -11.62
CA ASP A 15 11.66 -5.91 -11.21
C ASP A 15 12.40 -6.04 -9.86
N ALA A 16 12.21 -7.13 -9.09
CA ALA A 16 12.72 -7.28 -7.71
C ALA A 16 13.24 -8.69 -7.41
N CYS A 17 13.90 -9.34 -8.36
CA CYS A 17 14.36 -10.72 -8.20
C CYS A 17 15.73 -10.86 -7.50
N LEU A 18 16.62 -9.85 -7.56
CA LEU A 18 18.02 -9.99 -7.15
C LEU A 18 18.20 -10.31 -5.66
N SER A 19 17.44 -9.63 -4.79
CA SER A 19 17.49 -9.89 -3.35
C SER A 19 17.05 -11.29 -2.98
N LEU A 20 16.02 -11.81 -3.66
CA LEU A 20 15.52 -13.17 -3.41
C LEU A 20 16.50 -14.24 -3.91
N LEU A 21 17.17 -14.01 -5.03
CA LEU A 21 18.26 -14.87 -5.49
C LEU A 21 19.39 -14.95 -4.46
N ARG A 22 19.78 -13.80 -3.88
CA ARG A 22 20.78 -13.78 -2.78
C ARG A 22 20.30 -14.53 -1.54
N VAL A 23 19.02 -14.42 -1.18
CA VAL A 23 18.42 -15.21 -0.06
C VAL A 23 18.52 -16.72 -0.34
N ALA A 24 18.30 -17.16 -1.58
CA ALA A 24 18.44 -18.57 -1.94
C ALA A 24 19.88 -19.08 -1.83
N GLU A 25 20.87 -18.27 -2.25
CA GLU A 25 22.28 -18.55 -2.04
C GLU A 25 22.63 -18.69 -0.55
N MET A 26 22.19 -17.75 0.26
CA MET A 26 22.39 -17.79 1.72
C MET A 26 21.74 -19.02 2.36
N ALA A 27 20.54 -19.42 1.91
CA ALA A 27 19.88 -20.63 2.38
C ALA A 27 20.72 -21.89 2.08
N ALA A 28 21.33 -21.96 0.91
CA ALA A 28 22.24 -23.06 0.56
C ALA A 28 23.53 -23.02 1.41
N GLU A 29 24.13 -21.83 1.63
CA GLU A 29 25.32 -21.63 2.46
C GLU A 29 25.11 -22.10 3.91
N VAL A 30 23.91 -21.89 4.49
CA VAL A 30 23.60 -22.31 5.88
C VAL A 30 23.06 -23.74 5.96
N GLY A 31 23.08 -24.50 4.87
CA GLY A 31 22.76 -25.93 4.85
C GLY A 31 21.27 -26.27 4.70
N PHE A 32 20.46 -25.43 4.10
CA PHE A 32 19.10 -25.82 3.72
C PHE A 32 19.16 -27.05 2.79
N PRO A 33 18.26 -28.04 2.99
CA PRO A 33 18.23 -29.21 2.11
C PRO A 33 18.01 -28.81 0.65
N ALA A 34 18.74 -29.46 -0.26
CA ALA A 34 18.57 -29.25 -1.70
C ALA A 34 17.12 -29.47 -2.11
N GLY A 35 16.54 -28.54 -2.87
CA GLY A 35 15.15 -28.57 -3.30
C GLY A 35 14.12 -28.06 -2.29
N ALA A 36 14.51 -27.73 -1.05
CA ALA A 36 13.60 -27.13 -0.08
C ALA A 36 13.15 -25.71 -0.47
N LEU A 37 14.08 -24.89 -0.97
CA LEU A 37 13.81 -23.55 -1.48
C LEU A 37 14.32 -23.42 -2.91
N ASN A 38 13.43 -23.12 -3.83
CA ASN A 38 13.73 -22.98 -5.25
C ASN A 38 13.26 -21.63 -5.77
N ILE A 39 14.10 -20.92 -6.51
CA ILE A 39 13.74 -19.63 -7.11
C ILE A 39 13.68 -19.80 -8.63
N VAL A 40 12.55 -19.42 -9.22
CA VAL A 40 12.33 -19.43 -10.66
C VAL A 40 12.09 -18.00 -11.13
N THR A 41 13.03 -17.46 -11.90
CA THR A 41 12.87 -16.14 -12.50
C THR A 41 12.12 -16.23 -13.83
N GLY A 42 11.43 -15.15 -14.20
CA GLY A 42 10.67 -15.06 -15.45
C GLY A 42 9.45 -14.18 -15.32
N TYR A 43 8.79 -13.92 -16.43
CA TYR A 43 7.60 -13.11 -16.46
C TYR A 43 6.40 -13.81 -15.81
N GLY A 44 5.48 -13.01 -15.23
CA GLY A 44 4.29 -13.52 -14.57
C GLY A 44 3.39 -14.36 -15.50
N HIS A 45 3.22 -13.92 -16.77
CA HIS A 45 2.41 -14.59 -17.78
C HIS A 45 3.07 -15.81 -18.44
N GLU A 46 4.34 -16.07 -18.15
CA GLU A 46 5.08 -17.23 -18.60
C GLU A 46 5.39 -18.18 -17.43
N ALA A 47 6.47 -17.91 -16.69
CA ALA A 47 6.91 -18.74 -15.58
C ALA A 47 5.87 -18.79 -14.44
N GLY A 48 5.18 -17.67 -14.14
CA GLY A 48 4.13 -17.61 -13.12
C GLY A 48 2.92 -18.47 -13.51
N ASP A 49 2.42 -18.31 -14.70
CA ASP A 49 1.27 -19.07 -15.22
C ASP A 49 1.57 -20.57 -15.27
N ALA A 50 2.74 -20.96 -15.78
CA ALA A 50 3.18 -22.36 -15.83
C ALA A 50 3.31 -22.97 -14.42
N LEU A 51 3.82 -22.19 -13.44
CA LEU A 51 3.97 -22.65 -12.06
C LEU A 51 2.60 -22.89 -11.41
N VAL A 52 1.67 -21.94 -11.55
CA VAL A 52 0.34 -22.04 -10.93
C VAL A 52 -0.48 -23.19 -11.52
N LYS A 53 -0.35 -23.48 -12.81
CA LYS A 53 -1.05 -24.58 -13.51
C LYS A 53 -0.42 -25.95 -13.30
N HIS A 54 0.76 -26.02 -12.68
CA HIS A 54 1.48 -27.28 -12.57
C HIS A 54 0.81 -28.21 -11.56
N PRO A 55 0.45 -29.46 -11.93
CA PRO A 55 -0.30 -30.38 -11.06
C PRO A 55 0.47 -30.85 -9.80
N GLY A 56 1.77 -30.66 -9.76
CA GLY A 56 2.60 -30.94 -8.58
C GLY A 56 2.68 -29.78 -7.58
N VAL A 57 1.86 -28.73 -7.74
CA VAL A 57 1.76 -27.62 -6.78
C VAL A 57 0.54 -27.84 -5.89
N ASP A 58 0.79 -28.13 -4.61
CA ASP A 58 -0.25 -28.43 -3.63
C ASP A 58 -0.94 -27.18 -3.05
N HIS A 59 -0.30 -26.02 -3.09
CA HIS A 59 -0.81 -24.75 -2.59
C HIS A 59 -0.17 -23.57 -3.30
N VAL A 60 -0.97 -22.58 -3.66
CA VAL A 60 -0.49 -21.31 -4.26
C VAL A 60 -0.65 -20.18 -3.27
N SER A 61 0.43 -19.45 -2.98
CA SER A 61 0.39 -18.15 -2.29
C SER A 61 0.78 -17.04 -3.27
N PHE A 62 -0.08 -16.05 -3.43
CA PHE A 62 0.12 -14.97 -4.41
C PHE A 62 -0.09 -13.61 -3.77
N THR A 63 0.85 -12.70 -4.04
CA THR A 63 0.74 -11.27 -3.72
C THR A 63 0.79 -10.46 -5.01
N GLY A 64 -0.19 -9.59 -5.22
CA GLY A 64 -0.24 -8.73 -6.40
C GLY A 64 -1.58 -8.04 -6.64
N SER A 65 -1.87 -7.67 -7.89
CA SER A 65 -3.11 -6.97 -8.20
C SER A 65 -4.34 -7.89 -8.15
N PRO A 66 -5.56 -7.37 -7.82
CA PRO A 66 -6.80 -8.15 -7.83
C PRO A 66 -7.05 -8.87 -9.16
N ARG A 67 -6.75 -8.19 -10.28
CA ARG A 67 -6.90 -8.79 -11.63
C ARG A 67 -6.02 -10.02 -11.82
N VAL A 68 -4.77 -9.99 -11.37
CA VAL A 68 -3.87 -11.14 -11.48
C VAL A 68 -4.25 -12.22 -10.46
N GLY A 69 -4.67 -11.84 -9.25
CA GLY A 69 -5.21 -12.77 -8.25
C GLY A 69 -6.37 -13.61 -8.79
N GLN A 70 -7.28 -13.01 -9.55
CA GLN A 70 -8.37 -13.72 -10.21
C GLN A 70 -7.85 -14.77 -11.21
N LEU A 71 -6.83 -14.45 -12.02
CA LEU A 71 -6.20 -15.38 -12.95
C LEU A 71 -5.52 -16.56 -12.22
N VAL A 72 -4.87 -16.26 -11.09
CA VAL A 72 -4.23 -17.27 -10.25
C VAL A 72 -5.25 -18.25 -9.68
N VAL A 73 -6.40 -17.75 -9.16
CA VAL A 73 -7.48 -18.62 -8.66
C VAL A 73 -8.03 -19.51 -9.78
N GLN A 74 -8.27 -18.95 -10.96
CA GLN A 74 -8.79 -19.69 -12.11
C GLN A 74 -7.82 -20.82 -12.53
N ALA A 75 -6.52 -20.53 -12.60
CA ALA A 75 -5.50 -21.50 -12.98
C ALA A 75 -5.33 -22.59 -11.91
N ALA A 76 -5.28 -22.25 -10.63
CA ALA A 76 -5.16 -23.22 -9.54
C ALA A 76 -6.39 -24.16 -9.42
N ALA A 77 -7.57 -23.69 -9.83
CA ALA A 77 -8.80 -24.48 -9.82
C ALA A 77 -8.73 -25.70 -10.77
N GLU A 78 -7.90 -25.67 -11.83
CA GLU A 78 -7.75 -26.77 -12.79
C GLU A 78 -7.28 -28.08 -12.11
N HIS A 79 -6.53 -27.98 -11.00
CA HIS A 79 -6.02 -29.13 -10.24
C HIS A 79 -6.36 -29.06 -8.74
N HIS A 80 -7.34 -28.21 -8.37
CA HIS A 80 -7.90 -28.10 -7.00
C HIS A 80 -6.90 -27.59 -5.95
N ALA A 81 -5.84 -26.88 -6.33
CA ALA A 81 -4.89 -26.31 -5.37
C ALA A 81 -5.56 -25.14 -4.60
N PRO A 82 -5.53 -25.15 -3.26
CA PRO A 82 -5.97 -24.01 -2.48
C PRO A 82 -5.07 -22.78 -2.72
N VAL A 83 -5.67 -21.59 -2.64
CA VAL A 83 -4.99 -20.33 -2.93
C VAL A 83 -5.10 -19.40 -1.73
N THR A 84 -3.97 -18.81 -1.32
CA THR A 84 -3.91 -17.67 -0.41
C THR A 84 -3.57 -16.42 -1.22
N LEU A 85 -4.39 -15.37 -1.10
CA LEU A 85 -4.23 -14.13 -1.85
C LEU A 85 -3.97 -12.95 -0.91
N GLU A 86 -2.92 -12.19 -1.23
CA GLU A 86 -2.66 -10.86 -0.69
C GLU A 86 -2.74 -9.88 -1.86
N LEU A 87 -3.74 -8.99 -1.84
CA LEU A 87 -4.08 -8.14 -2.97
C LEU A 87 -3.95 -6.65 -2.63
N GLY A 88 -4.35 -5.79 -3.55
CA GLY A 88 -4.30 -4.35 -3.38
C GLY A 88 -5.18 -3.81 -2.26
N GLY A 89 -4.98 -2.54 -1.93
CA GLY A 89 -5.71 -1.84 -0.89
C GLY A 89 -5.99 -0.38 -1.23
N LYS A 90 -6.95 0.20 -0.50
CA LYS A 90 -7.24 1.63 -0.47
C LYS A 90 -7.49 2.07 0.98
N SER A 91 -6.50 1.81 1.80
CA SER A 91 -6.60 1.81 3.26
C SER A 91 -6.95 3.19 3.83
N PRO A 92 -8.05 3.32 4.60
CA PRO A 92 -8.43 4.57 5.23
C PRO A 92 -7.68 4.81 6.54
N GLN A 93 -7.30 6.07 6.76
CA GLN A 93 -6.87 6.66 8.02
C GLN A 93 -8.04 7.49 8.55
N ILE A 94 -8.78 7.01 9.55
CA ILE A 94 -9.99 7.65 10.08
C ILE A 94 -9.60 8.50 11.29
N ILE A 95 -9.71 9.83 11.17
CA ILE A 95 -9.15 10.78 12.13
C ILE A 95 -10.26 11.56 12.82
N PHE A 96 -10.44 11.34 14.13
CA PHE A 96 -11.37 12.11 14.97
C PHE A 96 -10.69 13.28 15.64
N GLY A 97 -11.49 14.21 16.16
CA GLY A 97 -11.00 15.46 16.77
C GLY A 97 -10.24 15.29 18.08
N ASP A 98 -10.37 14.13 18.72
CA ASP A 98 -9.68 13.77 19.96
C ASP A 98 -8.38 12.95 19.72
N ALA A 99 -7.96 12.80 18.47
CA ALA A 99 -6.71 12.13 18.14
C ALA A 99 -5.48 12.89 18.63
N ASP A 100 -4.41 12.17 18.93
CA ASP A 100 -3.08 12.78 19.06
C ASP A 100 -2.62 13.26 17.68
N MET A 101 -2.74 14.58 17.46
CA MET A 101 -2.50 15.19 16.16
C MET A 101 -1.03 15.13 15.72
N ASP A 102 -0.07 15.10 16.64
CA ASP A 102 1.34 15.06 16.30
C ASP A 102 1.77 13.64 15.90
N ALA A 103 1.38 12.65 16.68
CA ALA A 103 1.58 11.24 16.33
C ALA A 103 0.87 10.89 15.01
N MET A 104 -0.41 11.28 14.87
CA MET A 104 -1.20 11.07 13.66
C MET A 104 -0.53 11.69 12.43
N THR A 105 -0.09 12.94 12.49
CA THR A 105 0.54 13.64 11.36
C THR A 105 1.77 12.88 10.87
N THR A 106 2.64 12.46 11.80
CA THR A 106 3.85 11.72 11.48
C THR A 106 3.53 10.37 10.83
N VAL A 107 2.67 9.59 11.44
CA VAL A 107 2.36 8.23 10.99
C VAL A 107 1.57 8.23 9.67
N VAL A 108 0.57 9.11 9.52
CA VAL A 108 -0.23 9.22 8.28
C VAL A 108 0.65 9.65 7.09
N THR A 109 1.57 10.60 7.32
CA THR A 109 2.53 10.98 6.28
C THR A 109 3.43 9.81 5.91
N ASN A 110 4.03 9.13 6.88
CA ASN A 110 4.90 8.00 6.62
C ASN A 110 4.17 6.83 5.95
N ALA A 111 2.93 6.54 6.32
CA ALA A 111 2.11 5.47 5.77
C ALA A 111 1.87 5.56 4.25
N ILE A 112 2.00 6.76 3.67
CA ILE A 112 1.87 6.94 2.22
C ILE A 112 3.18 7.29 1.53
N VAL A 113 4.17 7.83 2.24
CA VAL A 113 5.46 8.25 1.64
C VAL A 113 6.45 7.09 1.58
N GLN A 114 6.39 6.19 2.56
CA GLN A 114 7.27 5.02 2.61
C GLN A 114 7.17 4.17 1.33
N ASN A 115 8.29 3.66 0.86
CA ASN A 115 8.42 2.92 -0.40
C ASN A 115 7.79 3.67 -1.60
N ALA A 116 7.76 5.00 -1.55
CA ALA A 116 7.08 5.87 -2.53
C ALA A 116 5.59 5.51 -2.74
N GLY A 117 4.90 5.08 -1.67
CA GLY A 117 3.50 4.66 -1.70
C GLY A 117 3.24 3.33 -2.40
N GLN A 118 4.28 2.58 -2.76
CA GLN A 118 4.17 1.29 -3.45
C GLN A 118 4.03 0.14 -2.44
N THR A 119 3.00 0.22 -1.61
CA THR A 119 2.66 -0.78 -0.59
C THR A 119 1.16 -1.05 -0.66
N CYS A 120 0.76 -2.32 -0.69
CA CYS A 120 -0.65 -2.74 -0.77
C CYS A 120 -1.49 -2.17 0.39
N SER A 121 -0.88 -2.05 1.56
CA SER A 121 -1.48 -1.46 2.75
C SER A 121 -1.16 0.02 2.94
N ALA A 122 -0.66 0.77 1.93
CA ALA A 122 -0.41 2.20 2.07
C ALA A 122 -1.67 2.96 2.53
N GLY A 123 -1.54 3.83 3.53
CA GLY A 123 -2.62 4.67 4.05
C GLY A 123 -2.98 5.77 3.05
N SER A 124 -3.66 5.42 1.97
CA SER A 124 -3.87 6.27 0.81
C SER A 124 -5.13 7.14 0.84
N ARG A 125 -5.99 6.96 1.86
CA ARG A 125 -7.15 7.83 2.15
C ARG A 125 -7.08 8.36 3.58
N ALA A 126 -7.29 9.66 3.79
CA ALA A 126 -7.51 10.26 5.10
C ALA A 126 -8.97 10.73 5.21
N LEU A 127 -9.74 10.03 6.03
CA LEU A 127 -11.12 10.39 6.37
C LEU A 127 -11.04 11.21 7.67
N VAL A 128 -11.45 12.47 7.62
CA VAL A 128 -11.23 13.41 8.71
C VAL A 128 -12.54 13.99 9.24
N HIS A 129 -12.73 13.94 10.56
CA HIS A 129 -13.90 14.53 11.22
C HIS A 129 -14.01 16.01 10.90
N ARG A 130 -15.16 16.45 10.36
CA ARG A 130 -15.35 17.79 9.80
C ARG A 130 -14.91 18.95 10.74
N PRO A 131 -15.19 18.93 12.06
CA PRO A 131 -14.78 20.00 12.93
C PRO A 131 -13.27 20.25 13.00
N VAL A 132 -12.45 19.26 12.67
CA VAL A 132 -10.98 19.35 12.69
C VAL A 132 -10.35 19.26 11.29
N TYR A 133 -11.17 19.19 10.25
CA TYR A 133 -10.72 18.95 8.89
C TYR A 133 -9.65 19.93 8.42
N GLU A 134 -9.91 21.24 8.55
CA GLU A 134 -8.98 22.29 8.11
C GLU A 134 -7.66 22.24 8.88
N ALA A 135 -7.72 22.02 10.19
CA ALA A 135 -6.51 21.90 11.02
C ALA A 135 -5.67 20.67 10.63
N VAL A 136 -6.31 19.55 10.29
CA VAL A 136 -5.60 18.33 9.81
C VAL A 136 -5.03 18.57 8.41
N VAL A 137 -5.77 19.23 7.51
CA VAL A 137 -5.25 19.62 6.19
C VAL A 137 -4.00 20.46 6.32
N GLU A 138 -4.00 21.48 7.17
CA GLU A 138 -2.84 22.37 7.38
C GLU A 138 -1.62 21.57 7.90
N ARG A 139 -1.83 20.72 8.91
CA ARG A 139 -0.76 19.88 9.48
C ARG A 139 -0.16 18.93 8.45
N LEU A 140 -0.99 18.20 7.73
CA LEU A 140 -0.53 17.28 6.70
C LEU A 140 0.10 18.03 5.53
N ALA A 141 -0.44 19.16 5.10
CA ALA A 141 0.15 19.99 4.05
C ALA A 141 1.57 20.45 4.42
N LYS A 142 1.78 20.89 5.65
CA LYS A 142 3.12 21.26 6.15
C LYS A 142 4.07 20.05 6.15
N SER A 143 3.59 18.89 6.59
CA SER A 143 4.37 17.65 6.61
C SER A 143 4.76 17.22 5.19
N PHE A 144 3.80 17.21 4.25
CA PHE A 144 4.05 16.86 2.85
C PHE A 144 5.02 17.81 2.17
N ALA A 145 4.85 19.13 2.35
CA ALA A 145 5.76 20.14 1.79
C ALA A 145 7.21 19.99 2.27
N ALA A 146 7.41 19.44 3.46
CA ALA A 146 8.73 19.16 4.02
C ALA A 146 9.35 17.85 3.51
N THR A 147 8.59 16.98 2.84
CA THR A 147 9.11 15.70 2.32
C THR A 147 10.06 15.91 1.16
N ARG A 148 11.16 15.17 1.17
CA ARG A 148 12.17 15.19 0.12
C ARG A 148 12.17 13.87 -0.63
N THR A 149 12.16 13.95 -1.96
CA THR A 149 12.19 12.79 -2.86
C THR A 149 13.53 12.76 -3.59
N GLY A 150 14.13 11.58 -3.71
CA GLY A 150 15.40 11.44 -4.43
C GLY A 150 15.92 10.01 -4.46
N PRO A 151 17.18 9.81 -4.91
CA PRO A 151 17.76 8.48 -5.05
C PRO A 151 17.99 7.78 -3.71
N ALA A 152 17.82 6.45 -3.70
CA ALA A 152 17.91 5.62 -2.51
C ALA A 152 19.17 5.84 -1.64
N PRO A 153 20.40 6.04 -2.20
CA PRO A 153 21.59 6.27 -1.38
C PRO A 153 21.54 7.56 -0.52
N MET A 154 20.63 8.48 -0.80
CA MET A 154 20.47 9.71 -0.01
C MET A 154 19.61 9.51 1.24
N ASP A 155 18.93 8.36 1.39
CA ASP A 155 18.08 8.02 2.54
C ASP A 155 17.06 9.11 2.89
N LEU A 156 16.32 9.56 1.88
CA LEU A 156 15.31 10.61 1.99
C LEU A 156 13.93 10.03 2.33
N ASN A 157 12.95 10.92 2.61
CA ASN A 157 11.59 10.51 2.95
C ASN A 157 10.93 9.65 1.86
N CYS A 158 11.20 9.93 0.58
CA CYS A 158 10.58 9.25 -0.55
C CYS A 158 11.64 8.86 -1.59
N GLY A 159 11.66 7.59 -1.97
CA GLY A 159 12.51 7.06 -3.01
C GLY A 159 11.89 7.13 -4.41
N PRO A 160 12.53 6.50 -5.42
CA PRO A 160 11.96 6.37 -6.75
C PRO A 160 10.82 5.36 -6.80
N LEU A 161 9.95 5.50 -7.80
CA LEU A 161 9.04 4.44 -8.22
C LEU A 161 9.82 3.35 -8.97
N ILE A 162 9.30 2.12 -8.97
CA ILE A 162 10.03 0.97 -9.48
C ILE A 162 10.27 1.01 -11.00
N ARG A 163 9.35 1.64 -11.76
CA ARG A 163 9.42 1.69 -13.22
C ARG A 163 8.66 2.89 -13.80
N GLU A 164 8.96 3.21 -15.05
CA GLU A 164 8.35 4.33 -15.75
C GLU A 164 6.83 4.22 -15.86
N SER A 165 6.31 3.04 -16.17
CA SER A 165 4.86 2.83 -16.29
C SER A 165 4.12 3.11 -14.98
N GLN A 166 4.73 2.81 -13.83
CA GLN A 166 4.18 3.15 -12.52
C GLN A 166 4.22 4.66 -12.27
N MET A 167 5.32 5.33 -12.63
CA MET A 167 5.39 6.79 -12.56
C MET A 167 4.32 7.46 -13.44
N GLN A 168 4.12 6.98 -14.65
CA GLN A 168 3.08 7.51 -15.54
C GLN A 168 1.68 7.27 -14.98
N ARG A 169 1.44 6.11 -14.36
CA ARG A 169 0.18 5.83 -13.66
C ARG A 169 -0.07 6.85 -12.55
N VAL A 170 0.89 7.07 -11.66
CA VAL A 170 0.74 8.04 -10.56
C VAL A 170 0.50 9.45 -11.10
N ARG A 171 1.26 9.87 -12.11
CA ARG A 171 1.06 11.16 -12.78
C ARG A 171 -0.33 11.29 -13.36
N SER A 172 -0.86 10.26 -14.04
CA SER A 172 -2.20 10.31 -14.63
C SER A 172 -3.31 10.54 -13.59
N PHE A 173 -3.18 10.00 -12.39
CA PHE A 173 -4.13 10.28 -11.31
C PHE A 173 -4.03 11.71 -10.76
N VAL A 174 -2.82 12.25 -10.64
CA VAL A 174 -2.64 13.65 -10.21
C VAL A 174 -3.13 14.63 -11.27
N GLU A 175 -2.89 14.36 -12.55
CA GLU A 175 -3.43 15.17 -13.64
C GLU A 175 -4.96 15.06 -13.75
N LEU A 176 -5.54 13.88 -13.49
CA LEU A 176 -6.99 13.72 -13.37
C LEU A 176 -7.56 14.60 -12.25
N ALA A 177 -6.92 14.62 -11.06
CA ALA A 177 -7.34 15.50 -9.97
C ALA A 177 -7.38 16.97 -10.39
N LYS A 178 -6.32 17.43 -11.08
CA LYS A 178 -6.24 18.82 -11.58
C LYS A 178 -7.32 19.11 -12.62
N ALA A 179 -7.54 18.19 -13.56
CA ALA A 179 -8.53 18.34 -14.61
C ALA A 179 -9.96 18.42 -14.06
N ASP A 180 -10.24 17.66 -13.00
CA ASP A 180 -11.53 17.64 -12.31
C ASP A 180 -11.66 18.73 -11.22
N GLY A 181 -10.67 19.63 -11.11
CA GLY A 181 -10.69 20.79 -10.22
C GLY A 181 -10.49 20.44 -8.74
N LEU A 182 -9.97 19.24 -8.41
CA LEU A 182 -9.68 18.88 -7.03
C LEU A 182 -8.46 19.65 -6.51
N PRO A 183 -8.54 20.27 -5.31
CA PRO A 183 -7.46 21.07 -4.77
C PRO A 183 -6.27 20.18 -4.34
N ILE A 184 -5.09 20.49 -4.86
CA ILE A 184 -3.84 19.94 -4.35
C ILE A 184 -3.40 20.80 -3.17
N ALA A 185 -3.53 20.27 -1.95
CA ALA A 185 -3.21 20.99 -0.73
C ALA A 185 -1.71 21.17 -0.52
N ALA A 186 -0.90 20.15 -0.91
CA ALA A 186 0.55 20.24 -0.82
C ALA A 186 1.22 19.20 -1.73
N GLN A 187 2.48 19.49 -2.07
CA GLN A 187 3.39 18.53 -2.70
C GLN A 187 4.76 18.60 -2.03
N GLY A 188 5.45 17.45 -1.96
CA GLY A 188 6.84 17.36 -1.55
C GLY A 188 7.79 17.94 -2.59
N GLN A 189 9.08 17.74 -2.39
CA GLN A 189 10.13 18.33 -3.21
C GLN A 189 11.04 17.24 -3.80
N LEU A 190 11.30 17.32 -5.10
CA LEU A 190 12.37 16.54 -5.73
C LEU A 190 13.70 17.26 -5.48
N VAL A 191 14.69 16.51 -4.96
CA VAL A 191 16.03 17.10 -4.74
C VAL A 191 16.73 17.40 -6.06
N PRO A 192 17.54 18.48 -6.15
CA PRO A 192 18.25 18.83 -7.36
C PRO A 192 19.23 17.75 -7.85
N GLU A 193 19.73 16.93 -6.92
CA GLU A 193 20.68 15.84 -7.17
C GLU A 193 20.00 14.59 -7.75
N ALA A 194 18.69 14.56 -7.87
CA ALA A 194 17.98 13.43 -8.46
C ALA A 194 18.40 13.22 -9.92
N PRO A 195 18.85 12.02 -10.31
CA PRO A 195 19.26 11.75 -11.69
C PRO A 195 18.16 12.04 -12.71
N GLN A 196 18.53 12.69 -13.81
CA GLN A 196 17.63 12.86 -14.94
C GLN A 196 17.25 11.48 -15.51
N GLY A 197 15.95 11.27 -15.76
CA GLY A 197 15.42 9.99 -16.25
C GLY A 197 15.11 8.98 -15.14
N GLY A 198 15.30 9.31 -13.87
CA GLY A 198 14.81 8.52 -12.75
C GLY A 198 13.28 8.61 -12.62
N PHE A 199 12.66 7.55 -12.11
CA PHE A 199 11.19 7.45 -12.02
C PHE A 199 10.69 8.04 -10.70
N TYR A 200 10.75 9.36 -10.56
CA TYR A 200 10.34 10.06 -9.34
C TYR A 200 8.95 10.68 -9.46
N HIS A 201 8.21 10.59 -8.36
CA HIS A 201 7.00 11.38 -8.14
C HIS A 201 7.03 11.91 -6.70
N VAL A 202 6.79 13.20 -6.53
CA VAL A 202 6.77 13.81 -5.20
C VAL A 202 5.50 13.45 -4.46
N PRO A 203 5.53 13.24 -3.13
CA PRO A 203 4.33 13.05 -2.32
C PRO A 203 3.32 14.16 -2.58
N THR A 204 2.06 13.78 -2.83
CA THR A 204 0.99 14.69 -3.22
C THR A 204 -0.22 14.50 -2.31
N LEU A 205 -0.68 15.59 -1.70
CA LEU A 205 -1.86 15.65 -0.85
C LEU A 205 -3.01 16.31 -1.60
N ILE A 206 -4.11 15.58 -1.80
CA ILE A 206 -5.32 16.06 -2.51
C ILE A 206 -6.45 16.13 -1.49
N ARG A 207 -7.08 17.29 -1.36
CA ARG A 207 -8.18 17.50 -0.42
C ARG A 207 -9.54 17.53 -1.11
N ASP A 208 -10.60 17.43 -0.31
CA ASP A 208 -12.00 17.51 -0.74
C ASP A 208 -12.34 16.49 -1.86
N VAL A 209 -11.75 15.30 -1.78
CA VAL A 209 -11.95 14.25 -2.78
C VAL A 209 -13.32 13.61 -2.56
N PRO A 210 -14.24 13.66 -3.54
CA PRO A 210 -15.52 12.95 -3.46
C PRO A 210 -15.32 11.43 -3.35
N THR A 211 -16.17 10.76 -2.61
CA THR A 211 -16.06 9.32 -2.34
C THR A 211 -16.09 8.48 -3.63
N GLU A 212 -16.87 8.90 -4.62
CA GLU A 212 -17.02 8.19 -5.90
C GLU A 212 -15.87 8.48 -6.88
N HIS A 213 -15.03 9.47 -6.57
CA HIS A 213 -13.96 9.85 -7.46
C HIS A 213 -12.90 8.73 -7.53
N ARG A 214 -12.37 8.47 -8.73
CA ARG A 214 -11.37 7.42 -8.97
C ARG A 214 -10.17 7.48 -8.02
N ILE A 215 -9.76 8.68 -7.60
CA ILE A 215 -8.68 8.89 -6.62
C ILE A 215 -9.02 8.30 -5.25
N ALA A 216 -10.30 8.31 -4.85
CA ALA A 216 -10.77 7.71 -3.59
C ALA A 216 -11.03 6.20 -3.74
N GLN A 217 -11.33 5.72 -4.95
CA GLN A 217 -11.77 4.35 -5.21
C GLN A 217 -10.64 3.42 -5.67
N GLU A 218 -9.74 3.89 -6.53
CA GLU A 218 -8.71 3.04 -7.14
C GLU A 218 -7.38 3.08 -6.39
N GLU A 219 -6.70 1.96 -6.33
CA GLU A 219 -5.32 1.88 -5.85
C GLU A 219 -4.38 2.58 -6.84
N ILE A 220 -3.75 3.67 -6.40
CA ILE A 220 -2.79 4.44 -7.21
C ILE A 220 -1.42 3.73 -7.21
N PHE A 221 -1.04 3.14 -6.07
CA PHE A 221 0.24 2.51 -5.81
C PHE A 221 1.40 3.50 -5.97
N GLY A 222 1.25 4.68 -5.34
CA GLY A 222 2.17 5.81 -5.38
C GLY A 222 1.91 6.79 -4.23
N PRO A 223 2.78 7.78 -4.03
CA PRO A 223 2.75 8.64 -2.85
C PRO A 223 1.67 9.74 -2.96
N VAL A 224 0.41 9.33 -3.07
CA VAL A 224 -0.75 10.23 -3.20
C VAL A 224 -1.77 9.93 -2.10
N LEU A 225 -2.04 10.92 -1.26
CA LEU A 225 -3.03 10.87 -0.19
C LEU A 225 -4.28 11.64 -0.58
N ALA A 226 -5.43 10.98 -0.55
CA ALA A 226 -6.76 11.57 -0.77
C ALA A 226 -7.42 11.90 0.57
N MET A 227 -7.89 13.13 0.75
CA MET A 227 -8.61 13.56 1.96
C MET A 227 -10.08 13.79 1.70
N THR A 228 -10.94 13.26 2.58
CA THR A 228 -12.39 13.41 2.54
C THR A 228 -12.91 13.73 3.94
N PRO A 229 -13.75 14.75 4.16
CA PRO A 229 -14.36 15.01 5.46
C PRO A 229 -15.52 14.05 5.75
N PHE A 230 -15.75 13.71 7.03
CA PHE A 230 -16.93 13.00 7.50
C PHE A 230 -17.58 13.73 8.68
N ASP A 231 -18.87 13.45 8.96
CA ASP A 231 -19.65 14.19 9.94
C ASP A 231 -19.76 13.49 11.30
N ASP A 232 -19.90 12.14 11.29
CA ASP A 232 -20.06 11.31 12.50
C ASP A 232 -19.49 9.90 12.31
N GLU A 233 -19.63 9.02 13.34
CA GLU A 233 -19.11 7.64 13.30
C GLU A 233 -19.76 6.81 12.17
N ASP A 234 -21.05 6.99 11.90
CA ASP A 234 -21.77 6.22 10.89
C ASP A 234 -21.30 6.61 9.48
N HIS A 235 -21.17 7.91 9.23
CA HIS A 235 -20.64 8.44 7.97
C HIS A 235 -19.16 8.02 7.77
N ALA A 236 -18.34 8.04 8.82
CA ALA A 236 -16.96 7.56 8.73
C ALA A 236 -16.88 6.08 8.32
N ILE A 237 -17.74 5.22 8.88
CA ILE A 237 -17.82 3.79 8.52
C ILE A 237 -18.30 3.61 7.09
N GLU A 238 -19.31 4.35 6.65
CA GLU A 238 -19.80 4.32 5.27
C GLU A 238 -18.67 4.64 4.29
N LEU A 239 -17.97 5.77 4.50
CA LEU A 239 -16.84 6.18 3.65
C LEU A 239 -15.67 5.20 3.70
N ALA A 240 -15.35 4.68 4.88
CA ALA A 240 -14.26 3.72 5.04
C ALA A 240 -14.51 2.44 4.23
N ASN A 241 -15.75 1.94 4.26
CA ASN A 241 -16.18 0.70 3.60
C ASN A 241 -16.61 0.89 2.13
N ALA A 242 -16.58 2.12 1.59
CA ALA A 242 -17.08 2.47 0.26
C ALA A 242 -16.18 2.07 -0.91
N THR A 243 -15.20 1.20 -0.70
CA THR A 243 -14.33 0.67 -1.76
C THR A 243 -14.43 -0.85 -1.84
N GLU A 244 -13.97 -1.42 -2.94
CA GLU A 244 -13.89 -2.89 -3.11
C GLU A 244 -12.79 -3.54 -2.24
N TYR A 245 -11.90 -2.73 -1.68
CA TYR A 245 -10.77 -3.18 -0.87
C TYR A 245 -11.15 -3.37 0.60
N GLY A 246 -10.30 -4.11 1.33
CA GLY A 246 -10.50 -4.39 2.75
C GLY A 246 -9.23 -4.90 3.45
N LEU A 247 -8.05 -4.45 3.01
CA LEU A 247 -6.78 -4.97 3.53
C LEU A 247 -6.47 -4.42 4.92
N ALA A 248 -6.34 -3.10 5.06
CA ALA A 248 -6.02 -2.44 6.32
C ALA A 248 -6.81 -1.14 6.51
N ALA A 249 -7.00 -0.74 7.77
CA ALA A 249 -7.56 0.54 8.17
C ALA A 249 -6.88 1.04 9.45
N ALA A 250 -6.85 2.36 9.66
CA ALA A 250 -6.44 2.95 10.93
C ALA A 250 -7.52 3.84 11.51
N LEU A 251 -7.58 3.88 12.82
CA LEU A 251 -8.50 4.68 13.61
C LEU A 251 -7.73 5.52 14.61
N TRP A 252 -7.91 6.82 14.54
CA TRP A 252 -7.26 7.83 15.37
C TRP A 252 -8.28 8.48 16.30
N THR A 253 -8.34 8.06 17.56
CA THR A 253 -9.22 8.59 18.61
C THR A 253 -8.76 8.12 19.98
N GLN A 254 -8.97 8.93 21.01
CA GLN A 254 -8.71 8.58 22.41
C GLN A 254 -9.93 7.91 23.10
N ASP A 255 -11.11 7.91 22.47
CA ASP A 255 -12.31 7.26 22.98
C ASP A 255 -12.25 5.75 22.78
N GLY A 256 -11.95 4.99 23.85
CA GLY A 256 -11.89 3.52 23.83
C GLY A 256 -13.21 2.85 23.42
N GLY A 257 -14.35 3.47 23.73
CA GLY A 257 -15.67 2.98 23.29
C GLY A 257 -15.81 3.09 21.76
N ARG A 258 -15.42 4.22 21.20
CA ARG A 258 -15.37 4.45 19.73
C ARG A 258 -14.43 3.47 19.06
N GLN A 259 -13.24 3.27 19.61
CA GLN A 259 -12.26 2.30 19.08
C GLN A 259 -12.90 0.92 18.86
N LEU A 260 -13.59 0.40 19.84
CA LEU A 260 -14.22 -0.93 19.76
C LEU A 260 -15.44 -0.95 18.83
N ARG A 261 -16.29 0.09 18.87
CA ARG A 261 -17.48 0.14 18.00
C ARG A 261 -17.07 0.20 16.53
N MET A 262 -16.12 1.05 16.19
CA MET A 262 -15.68 1.22 14.81
C MET A 262 -14.89 0.03 14.30
N ALA A 263 -13.95 -0.52 15.09
CA ALA A 263 -13.18 -1.69 14.68
C ALA A 263 -14.05 -2.89 14.28
N ARG A 264 -15.21 -3.07 14.95
CA ARG A 264 -16.16 -4.14 14.60
C ARG A 264 -16.95 -3.91 13.31
N ARG A 265 -17.02 -2.68 12.83
CA ARG A 265 -17.83 -2.28 11.67
C ARG A 265 -16.99 -2.05 10.41
N LEU A 266 -15.68 -1.87 10.56
CA LEU A 266 -14.76 -1.71 9.44
C LEU A 266 -14.60 -3.04 8.69
N ARG A 267 -14.80 -3.02 7.39
CA ARG A 267 -14.56 -4.14 6.48
C ARG A 267 -13.09 -4.21 6.11
N SER A 268 -12.25 -4.59 7.08
CA SER A 268 -10.80 -4.62 6.92
C SER A 268 -10.21 -5.81 7.64
N GLY A 269 -9.23 -6.47 7.04
CA GLY A 269 -8.51 -7.59 7.64
C GLY A 269 -7.68 -7.18 8.85
N GLN A 270 -7.17 -5.93 8.84
CA GLN A 270 -6.42 -5.35 9.95
C GLN A 270 -6.95 -3.96 10.29
N VAL A 271 -7.15 -3.69 11.58
CA VAL A 271 -7.54 -2.37 12.08
C VAL A 271 -6.53 -1.92 13.11
N PHE A 272 -5.78 -0.88 12.80
CA PHE A 272 -4.83 -0.25 13.71
C PHE A 272 -5.53 0.86 14.50
N VAL A 273 -5.14 1.03 15.76
CA VAL A 273 -5.68 2.07 16.64
C VAL A 273 -4.55 2.96 17.14
N ASN A 274 -4.63 4.26 16.85
CA ASN A 274 -3.62 5.27 17.18
C ASN A 274 -2.20 4.91 16.70
N ASN A 275 -2.14 4.14 15.64
CA ASN A 275 -0.92 3.72 14.95
C ASN A 275 -1.26 3.24 13.54
N TYR A 276 -0.22 2.97 12.73
CA TYR A 276 -0.37 2.30 11.46
C TYR A 276 0.90 1.51 11.14
N GLY A 277 0.80 0.18 11.16
CA GLY A 277 1.96 -0.70 11.02
C GLY A 277 2.30 -1.10 9.59
N ALA A 278 1.42 -0.82 8.64
CA ALA A 278 1.69 -1.14 7.25
C ALA A 278 2.73 -0.16 6.68
N GLY A 279 3.97 -0.56 6.72
CA GLY A 279 5.09 0.21 6.23
C GLY A 279 5.83 1.06 7.28
N GLY A 280 5.40 1.07 8.53
CA GLY A 280 6.08 1.76 9.64
C GLY A 280 6.94 0.86 10.53
N GLY A 281 7.30 -0.32 10.02
CA GLY A 281 7.97 -1.33 10.84
C GLY A 281 6.99 -1.90 11.86
N ILE A 282 6.32 -2.97 11.53
CA ILE A 282 5.73 -3.82 12.56
C ILE A 282 6.91 -4.47 13.25
N GLU A 283 7.27 -3.98 14.41
CA GLU A 283 7.92 -4.85 15.38
C GLU A 283 6.85 -5.85 15.81
N LEU A 284 6.96 -7.07 15.31
CA LEU A 284 6.21 -8.22 15.75
C LEU A 284 6.74 -8.66 17.10
#